data_d59ad6af1eb0879af85c758fa8c19094
#
_entry.id   d59ad6af1eb0879af85c758fa8c19094
#
_cell.length_a   1.000
_cell.length_b   1.000
_cell.length_c   1.000
_cell.angle_alpha   90.00
_cell.angle_beta   90.00
_cell.angle_gamma   90.00
#
_symmetry.space_group_name_H-M   'P 1'
#
loop_
_entity.id
_entity.type
_entity.pdbx_description
1 polymer ?
#
loop_
_entity_poly.entity_id
_entity_poly.type
_entity_poly.pdbx_seq_one_letter_code
_entity_poly.pdbx_strand_id
1 'polypeptide(L)'
;INSKNLINKPRINIGNPNENPTFLNRNDASGQRGIWSQNEVFGFWKVSITPGIYDFKFKFNNLDNSAGEMTLELGNNVYSTEVSIDQDGFVFMRNIKITEGDYDLTPFLRLNRKNILPFWVEVKKK
;
A
#
# COMPACT_ATOMS: atom_id res chain seq x y z
N ILE A 1 3.95 17.81 26.10
CA ILE A 1 3.87 17.47 25.53
C ILE A 1 3.74 17.51 24.45
N ASN A 2 3.76 16.93 24.11
CA ASN A 2 3.99 17.08 22.82
C ASN A 2 3.24 16.10 22.02
N SER A 3 2.05 16.49 21.70
CA SER A 3 1.14 15.65 20.93
C SER A 3 1.73 15.26 19.59
N LYS A 4 2.68 16.01 19.08
CA LYS A 4 3.34 15.66 17.83
C LYS A 4 4.04 14.31 17.92
N ASN A 5 4.65 14.02 19.04
CA ASN A 5 5.34 12.76 19.20
C ASN A 5 4.38 11.59 19.28
N LEU A 6 3.15 11.85 19.69
CA LEU A 6 2.15 10.81 19.80
C LEU A 6 1.55 10.42 18.45
N ILE A 7 1.53 11.35 17.50
CA ILE A 7 0.94 11.08 16.19
C ILE A 7 1.96 10.77 15.12
N ASN A 8 3.24 10.98 15.39
CA ASN A 8 4.30 10.64 14.44
C ASN A 8 4.64 9.18 14.56
N LYS A 9 4.26 8.43 13.56
CA LYS A 9 4.60 7.00 13.50
C LYS A 9 6.02 6.85 12.96
N PRO A 10 6.80 5.90 13.50
CA PRO A 10 8.11 5.61 12.94
C PRO A 10 7.98 5.03 11.53
N ARG A 11 9.02 5.20 10.73
CA ARG A 11 9.05 4.60 9.40
C ARG A 11 9.21 3.09 9.52
N ILE A 12 8.51 2.39 8.63
CA ILE A 12 8.57 0.95 8.57
C ILE A 12 9.70 0.56 7.62
N ASN A 13 10.60 -0.30 8.07
CA ASN A 13 11.73 -0.76 7.25
C ASN A 13 11.27 -1.90 6.35
N ILE A 14 11.54 -1.76 5.05
CA ILE A 14 11.19 -2.77 4.05
C ILE A 14 12.46 -3.25 3.37
N GLY A 15 12.57 -4.57 3.22
CA GLY A 15 13.72 -5.20 2.59
C GLY A 15 14.75 -5.71 3.55
N ASN A 16 14.47 -5.66 4.85
CA ASN A 16 15.34 -6.25 5.87
C ASN A 16 15.31 -7.78 5.71
N PRO A 17 16.47 -8.44 5.59
CA PRO A 17 16.50 -9.90 5.41
C PRO A 17 15.87 -10.66 6.58
N ASN A 18 15.82 -10.06 7.77
CA ASN A 18 15.20 -10.69 8.93
C ASN A 18 13.68 -10.54 8.96
N GLU A 19 13.14 -9.72 8.08
CA GLU A 19 11.71 -9.43 8.06
C GLU A 19 11.23 -9.30 6.62
N ASN A 20 11.30 -10.37 5.89
CA ASN A 20 10.90 -10.43 4.50
C ASN A 20 9.98 -11.66 4.33
N PRO A 21 8.71 -11.50 3.94
CA PRO A 21 8.09 -10.24 3.53
C PRO A 21 7.70 -9.33 4.70
N THR A 22 7.46 -8.07 4.38
CA THR A 22 6.99 -7.08 5.33
C THR A 22 5.49 -6.85 5.11
N PHE A 23 4.73 -6.81 6.20
CA PHE A 23 3.29 -6.57 6.13
C PHE A 23 2.96 -5.18 6.63
N LEU A 24 2.16 -4.46 5.85
CA LEU A 24 1.65 -3.14 6.19
C LEU A 24 0.15 -3.26 6.37
N ASN A 25 -0.36 -2.92 7.54
CA ASN A 25 -1.79 -3.00 7.80
C ASN A 25 -2.37 -1.61 8.03
N ARG A 26 -3.71 -1.50 7.99
CA ARG A 26 -4.37 -0.20 8.10
C ARG A 26 -4.09 0.52 9.40
N ASN A 27 -3.86 -0.22 10.48
CA ASN A 27 -3.59 0.39 11.77
C ASN A 27 -2.28 1.19 11.76
N ASP A 28 -1.37 0.82 10.89
CA ASP A 28 -0.07 1.49 10.78
C ASP A 28 -0.07 2.60 9.73
N ALA A 29 -1.15 2.78 9.00
CA ALA A 29 -1.24 3.80 7.97
C ALA A 29 -1.41 5.18 8.59
N SER A 30 -0.86 6.17 7.91
CA SER A 30 -0.97 7.57 8.28
C SER A 30 -1.95 8.28 7.36
N GLY A 31 -2.47 9.42 7.80
CA GLY A 31 -3.32 10.26 6.96
C GLY A 31 -4.62 9.61 6.54
N GLN A 32 -5.11 8.64 7.30
CA GLN A 32 -6.34 7.95 6.94
C GLN A 32 -7.52 8.92 6.95
N ARG A 33 -8.28 8.89 5.88
CA ARG A 33 -9.49 9.67 5.73
C ARG A 33 -10.39 8.98 4.73
N GLY A 34 -11.67 9.32 4.75
CA GLY A 34 -12.60 8.79 3.78
C GLY A 34 -13.85 8.26 4.43
N ILE A 35 -14.70 7.68 3.62
CA ILE A 35 -16.00 7.18 4.05
C ILE A 35 -15.98 5.66 3.98
N TRP A 36 -15.85 5.03 5.14
CA TRP A 36 -15.74 3.57 5.23
C TRP A 36 -16.94 2.84 4.65
N SER A 37 -18.13 3.39 4.88
CA SER A 37 -19.36 2.78 4.38
C SER A 37 -19.45 2.78 2.86
N GLN A 38 -18.70 3.65 2.21
CA GLN A 38 -18.66 3.75 0.75
C GLN A 38 -17.40 3.11 0.17
N ASN A 39 -16.59 2.48 0.98
CA ASN A 39 -15.32 1.89 0.57
C ASN A 39 -14.37 2.90 -0.08
N GLU A 40 -14.51 4.17 0.28
CA GLU A 40 -13.62 5.22 -0.24
C GLU A 40 -12.73 5.67 0.90
N VAL A 41 -11.55 5.08 0.98
CA VAL A 41 -10.62 5.31 2.08
C VAL A 41 -9.25 5.65 1.52
N PHE A 42 -8.63 6.66 2.09
CA PHE A 42 -7.30 7.14 1.70
C PHE A 42 -6.33 6.94 2.86
N GLY A 43 -5.07 6.83 2.53
CA GLY A 43 -4.01 6.71 3.52
C GLY A 43 -2.68 6.39 2.87
N PHE A 44 -1.64 6.38 3.67
CA PHE A 44 -0.30 6.02 3.20
C PHE A 44 0.51 5.44 4.34
N TRP A 45 1.58 4.75 3.99
CA TRP A 45 2.53 4.23 4.97
C TRP A 45 3.87 4.93 4.80
N LYS A 46 4.47 5.34 5.91
CA LYS A 46 5.83 5.90 5.91
C LYS A 46 6.81 4.75 5.95
N VAL A 47 7.61 4.60 4.91
CA VAL A 47 8.51 3.46 4.80
C VAL A 47 9.93 3.90 4.48
N SER A 48 10.89 3.05 4.88
CA SER A 48 12.29 3.15 4.47
C SER A 48 12.60 1.86 3.72
N ILE A 49 12.97 1.97 2.45
CA ILE A 49 13.11 0.82 1.57
C ILE A 49 14.56 0.66 1.15
N THR A 50 15.10 -0.56 1.27
CA THR A 50 16.40 -0.89 0.69
C THR A 50 16.25 -1.14 -0.81
N PRO A 51 17.32 -0.92 -1.61
CA PRO A 51 17.18 -1.06 -3.06
C PRO A 51 16.94 -2.52 -3.45
N GLY A 52 16.16 -2.73 -4.48
CA GLY A 52 15.88 -4.07 -4.98
C GLY A 52 14.64 -4.15 -5.82
N ILE A 53 14.24 -5.37 -6.11
CA ILE A 53 13.04 -5.68 -6.86
C ILE A 53 12.04 -6.28 -5.90
N TYR A 54 10.82 -5.77 -5.95
CA TYR A 54 9.79 -6.11 -4.97
C TYR A 54 8.52 -6.60 -5.65
N ASP A 55 7.84 -7.54 -4.98
CA ASP A 55 6.48 -7.94 -5.33
C ASP A 55 5.54 -7.39 -4.26
N PHE A 56 4.45 -6.81 -4.68
CA PHE A 56 3.41 -6.27 -3.80
C PHE A 56 2.15 -7.10 -3.94
N LYS A 57 1.56 -7.44 -2.80
CA LYS A 57 0.27 -8.11 -2.73
C LYS A 57 -0.65 -7.29 -1.87
N PHE A 58 -1.78 -6.88 -2.44
CA PHE A 58 -2.73 -6.01 -1.77
C PHE A 58 -4.00 -6.78 -1.45
N LYS A 59 -4.54 -6.59 -0.27
CA LYS A 59 -5.79 -7.23 0.13
C LYS A 59 -6.91 -6.21 0.20
N PHE A 60 -8.01 -6.50 -0.47
CA PHE A 60 -9.22 -5.69 -0.45
C PHE A 60 -10.39 -6.54 0.02
N ASN A 61 -11.42 -5.88 0.56
CA ASN A 61 -12.63 -6.55 1.00
C ASN A 61 -13.83 -6.11 0.18
N ASN A 62 -14.80 -7.02 0.06
CA ASN A 62 -16.11 -6.72 -0.53
C ASN A 62 -16.06 -6.17 -1.95
N LEU A 63 -15.13 -6.68 -2.74
CA LEU A 63 -15.01 -6.32 -4.14
C LEU A 63 -15.38 -7.54 -4.96
N ASP A 64 -16.55 -7.50 -5.58
CA ASP A 64 -17.06 -8.62 -6.37
C ASP A 64 -16.41 -8.62 -7.74
N ASN A 65 -15.60 -9.61 -8.06
CA ASN A 65 -15.04 -9.88 -9.40
C ASN A 65 -14.99 -8.66 -10.32
N SER A 66 -14.46 -7.56 -9.80
CA SER A 66 -14.43 -6.30 -10.51
C SER A 66 -13.09 -6.08 -11.17
N ALA A 67 -13.08 -5.24 -12.20
CA ALA A 67 -11.84 -4.78 -12.82
C ALA A 67 -11.59 -3.33 -12.41
N GLY A 68 -10.34 -2.98 -12.19
CA GLY A 68 -9.96 -1.65 -11.78
C GLY A 68 -8.53 -1.34 -12.13
N GLU A 69 -8.06 -0.19 -11.68
CA GLU A 69 -6.68 0.22 -11.87
C GLU A 69 -5.99 0.29 -10.51
N MET A 70 -4.95 -0.51 -10.33
CA MET A 70 -4.14 -0.45 -9.12
C MET A 70 -2.99 0.52 -9.32
N THR A 71 -2.88 1.47 -8.43
CA THR A 71 -1.81 2.47 -8.45
C THR A 71 -1.02 2.41 -7.16
N LEU A 72 0.29 2.47 -7.30
CA LEU A 72 1.23 2.54 -6.19
C LEU A 72 2.10 3.77 -6.38
N GLU A 73 2.04 4.69 -5.43
CA GLU A 73 2.88 5.87 -5.43
C GLU A 73 3.96 5.74 -4.37
N LEU A 74 5.20 5.97 -4.78
CA LEU A 74 6.37 5.99 -3.90
C LEU A 74 7.09 7.30 -4.13
N GLY A 75 6.75 8.30 -3.33
CA GLY A 75 7.27 9.65 -3.57
C GLY A 75 6.81 10.16 -4.92
N ASN A 76 7.76 10.48 -5.79
CA ASN A 76 7.44 10.97 -7.13
C ASN A 76 7.28 9.87 -8.16
N ASN A 77 7.50 8.62 -7.78
CA ASN A 77 7.39 7.48 -8.68
C ASN A 77 5.99 6.91 -8.61
N VAL A 78 5.38 6.71 -9.77
CA VAL A 78 4.01 6.20 -9.86
C VAL A 78 4.02 4.94 -10.71
N TYR A 79 3.45 3.88 -10.18
CA TYR A 79 3.28 2.60 -10.87
C TYR A 79 1.80 2.29 -10.96
N SER A 80 1.31 1.98 -12.15
CA SER A 80 -0.11 1.67 -12.36
C SER A 80 -0.25 0.47 -13.26
N THR A 81 -1.26 -0.35 -12.97
CA THR A 81 -1.60 -1.49 -13.82
C THR A 81 -3.08 -1.78 -13.72
N GLU A 82 -3.65 -2.24 -14.83
CA GLU A 82 -5.02 -2.72 -14.82
C GLU A 82 -5.06 -4.09 -14.17
N VAL A 83 -6.05 -4.30 -13.32
CA VAL A 83 -6.17 -5.53 -12.55
C VAL A 83 -7.59 -6.03 -12.56
N SER A 84 -7.72 -7.35 -12.42
CA SER A 84 -9.00 -8.00 -12.13
C SER A 84 -8.93 -8.54 -10.72
N ILE A 85 -9.96 -8.26 -9.93
CA ILE A 85 -9.99 -8.65 -8.54
C ILE A 85 -10.81 -9.92 -8.42
N ASP A 86 -10.19 -10.97 -7.89
CA ASP A 86 -10.87 -12.25 -7.71
C ASP A 86 -11.71 -12.25 -6.43
N GLN A 87 -12.33 -13.39 -6.14
CA GLN A 87 -13.21 -13.55 -4.97
C GLN A 87 -12.46 -13.32 -3.66
N ASP A 88 -11.17 -13.61 -3.66
CA ASP A 88 -10.34 -13.49 -2.46
C ASP A 88 -9.93 -12.05 -2.19
N GLY A 89 -10.11 -11.16 -3.15
CA GLY A 89 -9.79 -9.75 -2.99
C GLY A 89 -8.31 -9.44 -3.06
N PHE A 90 -7.51 -10.27 -3.70
CA PHE A 90 -6.08 -10.04 -3.85
C PHE A 90 -5.75 -9.36 -5.16
N VAL A 91 -4.85 -8.39 -5.08
CA VAL A 91 -4.29 -7.71 -6.24
C VAL A 91 -2.78 -7.77 -6.14
N PHE A 92 -2.10 -8.01 -7.26
CA PHE A 92 -0.66 -8.15 -7.29
C PHE A 92 -0.02 -7.11 -8.20
N MET A 93 1.11 -6.54 -7.76
CA MET A 93 2.03 -5.79 -8.62
C MET A 93 3.40 -6.40 -8.43
N ARG A 94 3.97 -6.96 -9.49
CA ARG A 94 5.20 -7.75 -9.39
C ARG A 94 6.36 -7.05 -10.08
N ASN A 95 7.57 -7.37 -9.62
CA ASN A 95 8.81 -6.94 -10.25
C ASN A 95 8.95 -5.41 -10.29
N ILE A 96 8.63 -4.76 -9.19
CA ILE A 96 8.77 -3.31 -9.06
C ILE A 96 10.19 -3.02 -8.59
N LYS A 97 10.96 -2.34 -9.42
CA LYS A 97 12.32 -1.95 -9.06
C LYS A 97 12.28 -0.65 -8.26
N ILE A 98 12.82 -0.69 -7.06
CA ILE A 98 12.79 0.44 -6.13
C ILE A 98 14.22 0.81 -5.75
N THR A 99 14.55 2.10 -5.79
CA THR A 99 15.81 2.60 -5.28
C THR A 99 15.71 2.85 -3.78
N GLU A 100 16.86 2.88 -3.13
CA GLU A 100 16.91 3.16 -1.71
C GLU A 100 16.31 4.52 -1.38
N GLY A 101 15.53 4.59 -0.30
CA GLY A 101 14.99 5.86 0.14
C GLY A 101 13.89 5.74 1.17
N ASP A 102 13.51 6.90 1.69
CA ASP A 102 12.36 7.06 2.56
C ASP A 102 11.21 7.56 1.70
N TYR A 103 10.11 6.85 1.74
CA TYR A 103 8.95 7.15 0.89
C TYR A 103 7.67 7.16 1.70
N ASP A 104 6.72 7.94 1.22
CA ASP A 104 5.32 7.74 1.58
C ASP A 104 4.75 6.77 0.54
N LEU A 105 4.44 5.57 0.99
CA LEU A 105 3.91 4.51 0.13
C LEU A 105 2.39 4.67 0.11
N THR A 106 1.87 5.05 -1.05
CA THR A 106 0.45 5.35 -1.21
C THR A 106 -0.14 4.40 -2.25
N PRO A 107 -0.72 3.28 -1.82
CA PRO A 107 -1.39 2.37 -2.73
C PRO A 107 -2.88 2.66 -2.76
N PHE A 108 -3.48 2.57 -3.93
CA PHE A 108 -4.94 2.65 -4.00
C PHE A 108 -5.44 1.93 -5.24
N LEU A 109 -6.62 1.37 -5.10
CA LEU A 109 -7.34 0.75 -6.19
C LEU A 109 -8.42 1.72 -6.64
N ARG A 110 -8.40 2.09 -7.92
CA ARG A 110 -9.45 2.93 -8.49
C ARG A 110 -10.51 2.04 -9.10
N LEU A 111 -11.69 2.10 -8.52
CA LEU A 111 -12.82 1.28 -8.93
C LEU A 111 -14.07 2.14 -8.92
N ASN A 112 -14.77 2.22 -10.06
CA ASN A 112 -16.00 3.03 -10.19
C ASN A 112 -15.79 4.47 -9.69
N ARG A 113 -14.67 5.09 -10.07
CA ARG A 113 -14.31 6.45 -9.70
C ARG A 113 -14.03 6.64 -8.20
N LYS A 114 -13.88 5.56 -7.46
CA LYS A 114 -13.51 5.61 -6.04
C LYS A 114 -12.11 5.09 -5.85
N ASN A 115 -11.38 5.72 -4.93
CA ASN A 115 -10.05 5.25 -4.55
C ASN A 115 -10.18 4.49 -3.24
N ILE A 116 -9.68 3.28 -3.23
CA ILE A 116 -9.83 2.37 -2.09
C ILE A 116 -8.47 1.98 -1.56
N LEU A 117 -8.26 2.20 -0.27
CA LEU A 117 -7.04 1.79 0.41
C LEU A 117 -7.11 0.29 0.71
N PRO A 118 -6.05 -0.48 0.43
CA PRO A 118 -6.06 -1.90 0.80
C PRO A 118 -6.10 -2.09 2.31
N PHE A 119 -6.62 -3.25 2.73
CA PHE A 119 -6.63 -3.63 4.14
C PHE A 119 -5.23 -3.84 4.66
N TRP A 120 -4.42 -4.54 3.88
CA TRP A 120 -3.02 -4.72 4.19
C TRP A 120 -2.25 -4.91 2.87
N VAL A 121 -0.95 -4.72 2.98
CA VAL A 121 -0.02 -4.88 1.87
C VAL A 121 1.09 -5.80 2.31
N GLU A 122 1.39 -6.80 1.51
CA GLU A 122 2.56 -7.64 1.70
C GLU A 122 3.62 -7.20 0.69
N VAL A 123 4.78 -6.80 1.19
CA VAL A 123 5.89 -6.34 0.36
C VAL A 123 7.02 -7.35 0.49
N LYS A 124 7.34 -8.02 -0.61
CA LYS A 124 8.36 -9.05 -0.61
C LYS A 124 9.52 -8.65 -1.51
N LYS A 125 10.71 -8.61 -0.95
CA LYS A 125 11.93 -8.37 -1.72
C LYS A 125 12.36 -9.67 -2.38
N LYS A 126 12.64 -9.61 -3.65
CA LYS A 126 13.07 -10.78 -4.44
C LYS A 126 14.56 -11.01 -4.33
#